data_4290ee7e3f3c7dbd7983534bc609a39a
#
_entry.id   4290ee7e3f3c7dbd7983534bc609a39a
#
_cell.length_a   1.000
_cell.length_b   1.000
_cell.length_c   1.000
_cell.angle_alpha   90.00
_cell.angle_beta   90.00
_cell.angle_gamma   90.00
#
_symmetry.space_group_name_H-M   'P 1'
#
loop_
_entity.id
_entity.type
_entity.pdbx_description
1 polymer ?
#
loop_
_entity_poly.entity_id
_entity_poly.type
_entity_poly.pdbx_seq_one_letter_code
_entity_poly.pdbx_strand_id
1 'polypeptide(L)'
;LGVRDVLLKPITDLRRLQETLLSCFYPDLFESPALEKDEFIHDWELLSQDPEYAARLLKQLQPPVQQTICGCKVNYRQLTSLNNSGLVLDIAPLSSNDLAFYCLDVSRAGENGILAALMVRAIFNGLLQEQLAHQELRLPQMSTILKQVNHLLRQANLDGQFPLLAGYYHVQQQNLILVSAGLHAKIHAGDNLIQLNSGVPLGTMGSIHINQVSQRCSHWQSQIWGAGGHLRLMLTSPQH
;
A
#
# COMPACT_ATOMS: atom_id res chain seq x y z
N LEU A 1 16.10 27.15 -11.38
CA LEU A 1 16.37 26.37 -10.17
C LEU A 1 16.02 27.26 -8.98
N GLY A 2 14.84 27.12 -8.41
CA GLY A 2 14.38 27.87 -7.22
C GLY A 2 14.74 27.12 -5.95
N VAL A 3 15.10 27.84 -4.89
CA VAL A 3 15.23 27.29 -3.55
C VAL A 3 13.80 27.10 -3.03
N ARG A 4 13.42 25.86 -2.71
CA ARG A 4 12.06 25.53 -2.21
C ARG A 4 11.90 25.76 -0.71
N ASP A 5 12.96 25.49 0.07
CA ASP A 5 12.98 25.77 1.51
C ASP A 5 14.43 25.92 2.03
N VAL A 6 14.59 26.56 3.19
CA VAL A 6 15.88 26.75 3.85
C VAL A 6 15.79 26.21 5.28
N LEU A 7 16.62 25.19 5.55
CA LEU A 7 16.74 24.63 6.88
C LEU A 7 17.96 25.21 7.58
N LEU A 8 17.74 25.82 8.75
CA LEU A 8 18.82 26.34 9.59
C LEU A 8 19.54 25.20 10.32
N LYS A 9 20.87 25.23 10.32
CA LYS A 9 21.68 24.29 11.11
C LYS A 9 21.96 24.88 12.50
N PRO A 10 21.97 24.04 13.56
CA PRO A 10 21.71 22.61 13.58
C PRO A 10 20.22 22.30 13.36
N ILE A 11 19.93 21.19 12.65
CA ILE A 11 18.57 20.74 12.41
C ILE A 11 18.05 20.11 13.71
N THR A 12 17.25 20.85 14.45
CA THR A 12 16.67 20.41 15.72
C THR A 12 15.24 19.87 15.55
N ASP A 13 14.58 20.24 14.45
CA ASP A 13 13.21 19.80 14.15
C ASP A 13 13.22 18.77 13.01
N LEU A 14 13.17 17.50 13.41
CA LEU A 14 13.12 16.37 12.49
C LEU A 14 11.79 16.31 11.71
N ARG A 15 10.68 16.83 12.26
CA ARG A 15 9.40 16.88 11.56
C ARG A 15 9.48 17.82 10.37
N ARG A 16 10.01 19.01 10.58
CA ARG A 16 10.18 20.00 9.51
C ARG A 16 11.11 19.49 8.41
N LEU A 17 12.20 18.80 8.78
CA LEU A 17 13.07 18.15 7.82
C LEU A 17 12.32 17.10 6.99
N GLN A 18 11.49 16.29 7.64
CA GLN A 18 10.73 15.22 7.01
C GLN A 18 9.65 15.78 6.08
N GLU A 19 8.93 16.82 6.50
CA GLU A 19 7.94 17.53 5.68
C GLU A 19 8.60 18.15 4.44
N THR A 20 9.74 18.80 4.61
CA THR A 20 10.51 19.39 3.50
C THR A 20 11.00 18.32 2.52
N LEU A 21 11.51 17.19 3.02
CA LEU A 21 11.95 16.09 2.17
C LEU A 21 10.76 15.46 1.41
N LEU A 22 9.64 15.23 2.08
CA LEU A 22 8.43 14.72 1.43
C LEU A 22 7.93 15.66 0.35
N SER A 23 7.92 16.97 0.59
CA SER A 23 7.52 17.97 -0.43
C SER A 23 8.48 18.03 -1.61
N CYS A 24 9.76 17.72 -1.41
CA CYS A 24 10.74 17.64 -2.50
C CYS A 24 10.58 16.37 -3.34
N PHE A 25 10.27 15.24 -2.72
CA PHE A 25 10.09 13.95 -3.41
C PHE A 25 8.74 13.79 -4.10
N TYR A 26 7.71 14.46 -3.57
CA TYR A 26 6.35 14.38 -4.08
C TYR A 26 5.75 15.78 -4.29
N PRO A 27 6.33 16.59 -5.19
CA PRO A 27 5.88 17.98 -5.41
C PRO A 27 4.39 18.05 -5.74
N ASP A 28 3.87 17.13 -6.53
CA ASP A 28 2.46 17.11 -6.95
C ASP A 28 1.46 16.92 -5.79
N LEU A 29 1.91 16.38 -4.66
CA LEU A 29 1.10 16.26 -3.45
C LEU A 29 1.12 17.54 -2.58
N PHE A 30 2.14 18.41 -2.79
CA PHE A 30 2.37 19.59 -1.96
C PHE A 30 2.37 20.89 -2.76
N GLU A 31 2.33 20.84 -4.09
CA GLU A 31 2.21 21.99 -4.99
C GLU A 31 0.73 22.33 -5.28
N SER A 32 -0.16 22.17 -4.33
CA SER A 32 -1.46 22.83 -4.45
C SER A 32 -1.28 24.31 -4.13
N PRO A 33 -1.75 25.24 -5.00
CA PRO A 33 -1.66 26.65 -4.71
C PRO A 33 -2.44 26.93 -3.43
N ALA A 34 -1.72 27.31 -2.37
CA ALA A 34 -2.23 27.90 -1.15
C ALA A 34 -3.58 27.34 -0.68
N LEU A 35 -3.65 26.02 -0.41
CA LEU A 35 -4.65 25.55 0.52
C LEU A 35 -4.24 26.07 1.89
N GLU A 36 -4.94 27.09 2.35
CA GLU A 36 -4.80 27.54 3.74
C GLU A 36 -5.02 26.30 4.63
N LYS A 37 -4.21 26.18 5.66
CA LYS A 37 -4.25 25.05 6.60
C LYS A 37 -5.66 24.79 7.13
N ASP A 38 -6.45 25.83 7.23
CA ASP A 38 -7.84 25.80 7.67
C ASP A 38 -8.79 25.17 6.64
N GLU A 39 -8.57 25.35 5.33
CA GLU A 39 -9.35 24.68 4.27
C GLU A 39 -9.08 23.19 4.26
N PHE A 40 -7.82 22.78 4.41
CA PHE A 40 -7.47 21.35 4.47
C PHE A 40 -8.08 20.66 5.70
N ILE A 41 -8.08 21.32 6.87
CA ILE A 41 -8.71 20.80 8.07
C ILE A 41 -10.23 20.71 7.89
N HIS A 42 -10.83 21.71 7.27
CA HIS A 42 -12.27 21.72 6.98
C HIS A 42 -12.68 20.61 5.99
N ASP A 43 -11.95 20.45 4.91
CA ASP A 43 -12.19 19.37 3.94
C ASP A 43 -11.96 18.00 4.56
N TRP A 44 -11.00 17.88 5.49
CA TRP A 44 -10.76 16.67 6.27
C TRP A 44 -11.92 16.35 7.22
N GLU A 45 -12.44 17.36 7.93
CA GLU A 45 -13.62 17.19 8.80
C GLU A 45 -14.86 16.78 7.98
N LEU A 46 -15.06 17.35 6.79
CA LEU A 46 -16.13 16.96 5.88
C LEU A 46 -15.99 15.49 5.41
N LEU A 47 -14.77 15.05 5.10
CA LEU A 47 -14.47 13.66 4.73
C LEU A 47 -14.79 12.68 5.86
N SER A 48 -14.50 13.05 7.10
CA SER A 48 -14.76 12.21 8.27
C SER A 48 -16.25 12.14 8.62
N GLN A 49 -17.02 13.18 8.28
CA GLN A 49 -18.44 13.27 8.57
C GLN A 49 -19.34 12.65 7.48
N ASP A 50 -18.84 12.43 6.27
CA ASP A 50 -19.59 11.80 5.17
C ASP A 50 -18.99 10.42 4.79
N PRO A 51 -19.46 9.32 5.42
CA PRO A 51 -19.01 7.98 5.10
C PRO A 51 -19.25 7.55 3.64
N GLU A 52 -20.27 8.10 2.99
CA GLU A 52 -20.56 7.79 1.58
C GLU A 52 -19.56 8.47 0.64
N TYR A 53 -19.17 9.70 0.95
CA TYR A 53 -18.12 10.41 0.21
C TYR A 53 -16.78 9.71 0.38
N ALA A 54 -16.45 9.32 1.60
CA ALA A 54 -15.29 8.53 1.94
C ALA A 54 -15.22 7.21 1.15
N ALA A 55 -16.32 6.47 1.10
CA ALA A 55 -16.41 5.23 0.35
C ALA A 55 -16.27 5.45 -1.18
N ARG A 56 -16.82 6.55 -1.71
CA ARG A 56 -16.66 6.92 -3.13
C ARG A 56 -15.21 7.23 -3.46
N LEU A 57 -14.51 7.99 -2.59
CA LEU A 57 -13.09 8.31 -2.78
C LEU A 57 -12.23 7.06 -2.76
N LEU A 58 -12.42 6.18 -1.77
CA LEU A 58 -11.71 4.89 -1.71
C LEU A 58 -11.97 4.04 -2.96
N LYS A 59 -13.19 4.07 -3.50
CA LYS A 59 -13.52 3.36 -4.74
C LYS A 59 -12.80 3.96 -5.96
N GLN A 60 -12.61 5.27 -6.02
CA GLN A 60 -11.86 5.94 -7.08
C GLN A 60 -10.36 5.61 -7.03
N LEU A 61 -9.83 5.29 -5.85
CA LEU A 61 -8.43 4.86 -5.69
C LEU A 61 -8.17 3.43 -6.18
N GLN A 62 -9.21 2.64 -6.42
CA GLN A 62 -9.04 1.26 -6.89
C GLN A 62 -8.49 1.24 -8.33
N PRO A 63 -7.58 0.33 -8.65
CA PRO A 63 -7.09 0.15 -10.01
C PRO A 63 -8.19 -0.39 -10.93
N PRO A 64 -8.03 -0.33 -12.26
CA PRO A 64 -8.92 -1.01 -13.20
C PRO A 64 -9.02 -2.50 -12.89
N VAL A 65 -10.24 -3.07 -12.95
CA VAL A 65 -10.52 -4.48 -12.63
C VAL A 65 -9.67 -5.44 -13.48
N GLN A 66 -9.37 -5.03 -14.70
CA GLN A 66 -8.54 -5.78 -15.63
C GLN A 66 -7.56 -4.81 -16.30
N GLN A 67 -6.27 -5.17 -16.26
CA GLN A 67 -5.21 -4.35 -16.85
C GLN A 67 -3.98 -5.19 -17.20
N THR A 68 -3.11 -4.61 -18.00
CA THR A 68 -1.79 -5.22 -18.31
C THR A 68 -0.71 -4.34 -17.70
N ILE A 69 0.10 -4.91 -16.82
CA ILE A 69 1.21 -4.23 -16.14
C ILE A 69 2.49 -5.05 -16.34
N CYS A 70 3.57 -4.43 -16.79
CA CYS A 70 4.85 -5.12 -17.08
C CYS A 70 4.66 -6.36 -17.97
N GLY A 71 3.73 -6.31 -18.94
CA GLY A 71 3.35 -7.44 -19.79
C GLY A 71 2.49 -8.51 -19.12
N CYS A 72 2.32 -8.47 -17.81
CA CYS A 72 1.45 -9.39 -17.06
C CYS A 72 -0.02 -8.99 -17.20
N LYS A 73 -0.88 -9.98 -17.45
CA LYS A 73 -2.33 -9.79 -17.33
C LYS A 73 -2.72 -9.87 -15.86
N VAL A 74 -3.28 -8.80 -15.34
CA VAL A 74 -3.75 -8.69 -13.96
C VAL A 74 -5.25 -8.47 -13.98
N ASN A 75 -5.96 -9.25 -13.18
CA ASN A 75 -7.37 -9.00 -12.95
C ASN A 75 -7.73 -9.29 -11.49
N TYR A 76 -8.72 -8.57 -10.97
CA TYR A 76 -9.21 -8.83 -9.63
C TYR A 76 -10.73 -8.80 -9.58
N ARG A 77 -11.26 -9.45 -8.55
CA ARG A 77 -12.68 -9.41 -8.21
C ARG A 77 -12.83 -9.22 -6.71
N GLN A 78 -13.56 -8.20 -6.34
CA GLN A 78 -13.86 -7.90 -4.95
C GLN A 78 -15.32 -8.24 -4.64
N LEU A 79 -15.51 -8.95 -3.54
CA LEU A 79 -16.82 -9.20 -2.94
C LEU A 79 -16.90 -8.37 -1.67
N THR A 80 -17.65 -7.28 -1.72
CA THR A 80 -17.92 -6.44 -0.57
C THR A 80 -19.35 -6.65 -0.11
N SER A 81 -19.60 -6.59 1.19
CA SER A 81 -20.96 -6.41 1.71
C SER A 81 -21.48 -5.04 1.24
N LEU A 82 -22.78 -4.94 0.96
CA LEU A 82 -23.42 -3.77 0.36
C LEU A 82 -23.16 -2.44 1.10
N ASN A 83 -22.77 -2.48 2.36
CA ASN A 83 -22.64 -1.31 3.22
C ASN A 83 -21.21 -0.97 3.66
N ASN A 84 -20.20 -1.77 3.37
CA ASN A 84 -18.81 -1.52 3.81
C ASN A 84 -17.81 -1.90 2.72
N SER A 85 -17.33 -0.91 1.98
CA SER A 85 -16.12 -1.07 1.17
C SER A 85 -14.91 -1.01 2.10
N GLY A 86 -14.50 -2.17 2.65
CA GLY A 86 -13.38 -2.22 3.59
C GLY A 86 -12.02 -2.44 2.93
N LEU A 87 -11.97 -3.08 1.75
CA LEU A 87 -10.72 -3.44 1.10
C LEU A 87 -10.33 -2.42 0.03
N VAL A 88 -9.13 -1.87 0.15
CA VAL A 88 -8.47 -1.00 -0.84
C VAL A 88 -7.33 -1.77 -1.47
N LEU A 89 -7.40 -1.96 -2.79
CA LEU A 89 -6.35 -2.58 -3.60
C LEU A 89 -5.59 -1.50 -4.35
N ASP A 90 -4.27 -1.62 -4.40
CA ASP A 90 -3.43 -0.88 -5.33
C ASP A 90 -2.45 -1.81 -6.03
N ILE A 91 -2.14 -1.51 -7.28
CA ILE A 91 -1.21 -2.30 -8.10
C ILE A 91 -0.44 -1.32 -8.97
N ALA A 92 0.88 -1.31 -8.83
CA ALA A 92 1.75 -0.37 -9.54
C ALA A 92 2.95 -1.07 -10.18
N PRO A 93 3.36 -0.63 -11.39
CA PRO A 93 4.66 -0.98 -11.92
C PRO A 93 5.74 -0.22 -11.14
N LEU A 94 6.82 -0.90 -10.77
CA LEU A 94 8.01 -0.29 -10.18
C LEU A 94 9.12 -0.12 -11.21
N SER A 95 9.17 -1.03 -12.19
CA SER A 95 10.06 -1.01 -13.36
C SER A 95 9.38 -1.75 -14.52
N SER A 96 10.11 -1.96 -15.60
CA SER A 96 9.64 -2.82 -16.73
C SER A 96 9.43 -4.28 -16.31
N ASN A 97 10.11 -4.75 -15.25
CA ASN A 97 10.12 -6.15 -14.80
C ASN A 97 9.57 -6.35 -13.40
N ASP A 98 9.23 -5.28 -12.71
CA ASP A 98 8.84 -5.31 -11.31
C ASP A 98 7.48 -4.69 -11.11
N LEU A 99 6.58 -5.42 -10.47
CA LEU A 99 5.31 -4.88 -10.04
C LEU A 99 5.09 -5.13 -8.55
N ALA A 100 4.42 -4.21 -7.91
CA ALA A 100 3.99 -4.34 -6.54
C ALA A 100 2.49 -4.16 -6.41
N PHE A 101 1.93 -4.73 -5.37
CA PHE A 101 0.54 -4.54 -5.02
C PHE A 101 0.35 -4.64 -3.50
N TYR A 102 -0.71 -4.03 -3.02
CA TYR A 102 -1.17 -4.28 -1.67
C TYR A 102 -2.69 -4.29 -1.60
N CYS A 103 -3.22 -4.98 -0.61
CA CYS A 103 -4.60 -4.95 -0.20
C CYS A 103 -4.65 -4.49 1.25
N LEU A 104 -5.30 -3.37 1.51
CA LEU A 104 -5.46 -2.75 2.83
C LEU A 104 -6.92 -2.87 3.27
N ASP A 105 -7.16 -3.33 4.48
CA ASP A 105 -8.49 -3.35 5.09
C ASP A 105 -8.67 -2.12 5.99
N VAL A 106 -9.55 -1.21 5.58
CA VAL A 106 -9.86 0.01 6.32
C VAL A 106 -11.16 -0.10 7.13
N SER A 107 -11.82 -1.24 7.15
CA SER A 107 -13.11 -1.43 7.83
C SER A 107 -13.05 -1.24 9.34
N ARG A 108 -11.85 -1.38 9.94
CA ARG A 108 -11.60 -1.18 11.37
C ARG A 108 -10.76 0.05 11.69
N ALA A 109 -10.58 0.91 10.72
CA ALA A 109 -9.78 2.12 10.85
C ALA A 109 -10.58 3.34 11.30
N GLY A 110 -11.92 3.21 11.45
CA GLY A 110 -12.78 4.33 11.77
C GLY A 110 -12.65 5.47 10.75
N GLU A 111 -12.59 6.69 11.24
CA GLU A 111 -12.43 7.90 10.42
C GLU A 111 -11.05 7.98 9.73
N ASN A 112 -10.05 7.29 10.26
CA ASN A 112 -8.68 7.30 9.73
C ASN A 112 -8.47 6.41 8.50
N GLY A 113 -9.49 5.66 8.07
CA GLY A 113 -9.36 4.67 6.99
C GLY A 113 -8.88 5.26 5.67
N ILE A 114 -9.39 6.43 5.29
CA ILE A 114 -9.00 7.11 4.05
C ILE A 114 -7.58 7.63 4.15
N LEU A 115 -7.24 8.29 5.25
CA LEU A 115 -5.90 8.83 5.46
C LEU A 115 -4.86 7.71 5.46
N ALA A 116 -5.15 6.60 6.14
CA ALA A 116 -4.29 5.43 6.12
C ALA A 116 -4.11 4.86 4.70
N ALA A 117 -5.18 4.79 3.91
CA ALA A 117 -5.11 4.32 2.52
C ALA A 117 -4.25 5.24 1.64
N LEU A 118 -4.41 6.55 1.75
CA LEU A 118 -3.61 7.54 1.04
C LEU A 118 -2.14 7.50 1.47
N MET A 119 -1.87 7.41 2.77
CA MET A 119 -0.52 7.30 3.30
C MET A 119 0.17 6.01 2.84
N VAL A 120 -0.51 4.87 2.96
CA VAL A 120 0.06 3.59 2.49
C VAL A 120 0.37 3.67 1.00
N ARG A 121 -0.52 4.25 0.19
CA ARG A 121 -0.30 4.43 -1.25
C ARG A 121 0.94 5.29 -1.55
N ALA A 122 1.10 6.40 -0.86
CA ALA A 122 2.24 7.30 -1.06
C ALA A 122 3.58 6.67 -0.62
N ILE A 123 3.58 5.95 0.50
CA ILE A 123 4.80 5.46 1.14
C ILE A 123 5.25 4.11 0.56
N PHE A 124 4.32 3.19 0.32
CA PHE A 124 4.64 1.80 -0.04
C PHE A 124 5.46 1.69 -1.32
N ASN A 125 5.02 2.34 -2.39
CA ASN A 125 5.72 2.32 -3.67
C ASN A 125 7.08 3.04 -3.58
N GLY A 126 7.15 4.15 -2.86
CA GLY A 126 8.40 4.89 -2.65
C GLY A 126 9.46 4.05 -1.93
N LEU A 127 9.10 3.37 -0.85
CA LEU A 127 10.01 2.49 -0.10
C LEU A 127 10.50 1.31 -0.95
N LEU A 128 9.63 0.75 -1.80
CA LEU A 128 10.01 -0.33 -2.72
C LEU A 128 10.98 0.17 -3.79
N GLN A 129 10.71 1.30 -4.41
CA GLN A 129 11.60 1.90 -5.40
C GLN A 129 12.97 2.24 -4.82
N GLU A 130 13.01 2.78 -3.60
CA GLU A 130 14.25 3.05 -2.89
C GLU A 130 15.06 1.78 -2.66
N GLN A 131 14.44 0.70 -2.17
CA GLN A 131 15.14 -0.57 -1.98
C GLN A 131 15.66 -1.16 -3.29
N LEU A 132 14.88 -1.09 -4.37
CA LEU A 132 15.29 -1.61 -5.67
C LEU A 132 16.44 -0.79 -6.26
N ALA A 133 16.45 0.54 -6.06
CA ALA A 133 17.53 1.41 -6.53
C ALA A 133 18.87 1.15 -5.83
N HIS A 134 18.85 0.75 -4.56
CA HIS A 134 20.05 0.47 -3.78
C HIS A 134 20.57 -0.97 -3.87
N GLN A 135 19.80 -1.88 -4.48
CA GLN A 135 20.12 -3.31 -4.50
C GLN A 135 20.01 -3.87 -5.94
N GLU A 136 21.06 -3.64 -6.76
CA GLU A 136 21.07 -4.00 -8.19
C GLU A 136 20.73 -5.46 -8.52
N LEU A 137 20.77 -6.40 -7.58
CA LEU A 137 20.54 -7.85 -7.83
C LEU A 137 19.73 -8.57 -6.75
N ARG A 138 19.17 -7.87 -5.79
CA ARG A 138 18.43 -8.50 -4.69
C ARG A 138 16.94 -8.16 -4.73
N LEU A 139 16.13 -9.18 -4.50
CA LEU A 139 14.69 -9.01 -4.31
C LEU A 139 14.42 -8.14 -3.08
N PRO A 140 13.37 -7.29 -3.08
CA PRO A 140 13.08 -6.41 -1.97
C PRO A 140 12.72 -7.20 -0.70
N GLN A 141 13.11 -6.66 0.44
CA GLN A 141 12.77 -7.22 1.74
C GLN A 141 11.39 -6.71 2.18
N MET A 142 10.34 -7.34 1.68
CA MET A 142 8.94 -6.94 1.88
C MET A 142 8.57 -6.81 3.36
N SER A 143 9.09 -7.68 4.23
CA SER A 143 8.86 -7.60 5.67
C SER A 143 9.46 -6.32 6.30
N THR A 144 10.61 -5.85 5.80
CA THR A 144 11.22 -4.59 6.24
C THR A 144 10.36 -3.40 5.82
N ILE A 145 9.86 -3.41 4.58
CA ILE A 145 8.97 -2.37 4.07
C ILE A 145 7.70 -2.26 4.93
N LEU A 146 7.05 -3.38 5.23
CA LEU A 146 5.86 -3.33 6.07
C LEU A 146 6.15 -2.82 7.50
N LYS A 147 7.33 -3.13 8.05
CA LYS A 147 7.74 -2.56 9.35
C LYS A 147 7.94 -1.05 9.27
N GLN A 148 8.50 -0.55 8.17
CA GLN A 148 8.64 0.90 7.94
C GLN A 148 7.27 1.57 7.76
N VAL A 149 6.38 0.98 6.97
CA VAL A 149 4.99 1.47 6.84
C VAL A 149 4.29 1.52 8.20
N ASN A 150 4.40 0.45 9.00
CA ASN A 150 3.84 0.41 10.36
C ASN A 150 4.40 1.53 11.25
N HIS A 151 5.71 1.76 11.17
CA HIS A 151 6.35 2.84 11.93
C HIS A 151 5.81 4.22 11.55
N LEU A 152 5.67 4.49 10.25
CA LEU A 152 5.18 5.76 9.73
C LEU A 152 3.70 6.01 10.07
N LEU A 153 2.84 4.97 9.94
CA LEU A 153 1.44 5.07 10.36
C LEU A 153 1.31 5.42 11.86
N ARG A 154 2.15 4.82 12.69
CA ARG A 154 2.16 5.12 14.13
C ARG A 154 2.70 6.53 14.44
N GLN A 155 3.71 7.00 13.71
CA GLN A 155 4.21 8.37 13.85
C GLN A 155 3.18 9.41 13.45
N ALA A 156 2.31 9.09 12.50
CA ALA A 156 1.20 9.95 12.11
C ALA A 156 0.05 9.98 13.13
N ASN A 157 0.17 9.23 14.25
CA ASN A 157 -0.86 9.11 15.28
C ASN A 157 -2.23 8.72 14.73
N LEU A 158 -2.26 7.86 13.72
CA LEU A 158 -3.50 7.31 13.19
C LEU A 158 -3.98 6.19 14.11
N ASP A 159 -5.07 6.45 14.82
CA ASP A 159 -5.74 5.43 15.61
C ASP A 159 -6.48 4.45 14.69
N GLY A 160 -6.35 3.15 14.98
CA GLY A 160 -7.03 2.12 14.22
C GLY A 160 -6.19 0.86 14.00
N GLN A 161 -6.83 -0.09 13.35
CA GLN A 161 -6.19 -1.31 12.88
C GLN A 161 -6.19 -1.29 11.35
N PHE A 162 -5.02 -1.49 10.76
CA PHE A 162 -4.80 -1.45 9.33
C PHE A 162 -4.28 -2.81 8.83
N PRO A 163 -5.16 -3.84 8.75
CA PRO A 163 -4.75 -5.13 8.20
C PRO A 163 -4.32 -4.94 6.75
N LEU A 164 -3.13 -5.42 6.41
CA LEU A 164 -2.53 -5.26 5.10
C LEU A 164 -1.90 -6.55 4.62
N LEU A 165 -2.10 -6.87 3.36
CA LEU A 165 -1.32 -7.86 2.62
C LEU A 165 -0.62 -7.13 1.47
N ALA A 166 0.68 -7.31 1.34
CA ALA A 166 1.46 -6.75 0.25
C ALA A 166 2.17 -7.83 -0.55
N GLY A 167 2.38 -7.56 -1.82
CA GLY A 167 3.06 -8.45 -2.73
C GLY A 167 4.01 -7.71 -3.66
N TYR A 168 5.04 -8.42 -4.05
CA TYR A 168 5.98 -8.03 -5.08
C TYR A 168 6.14 -9.19 -6.06
N TYR A 169 6.16 -8.90 -7.36
CA TYR A 169 6.36 -9.88 -8.39
C TYR A 169 7.43 -9.43 -9.39
N HIS A 170 8.50 -10.25 -9.50
CA HIS A 170 9.53 -10.05 -10.51
C HIS A 170 9.20 -10.88 -11.76
N VAL A 171 8.89 -10.21 -12.85
CA VAL A 171 8.33 -10.82 -14.07
C VAL A 171 9.28 -11.82 -14.70
N GLN A 172 10.53 -11.46 -14.96
CA GLN A 172 11.51 -12.34 -15.62
C GLN A 172 11.89 -13.55 -14.75
N GLN A 173 12.02 -13.37 -13.45
CA GLN A 173 12.33 -14.47 -12.54
C GLN A 173 11.09 -15.28 -12.16
N GLN A 174 9.90 -14.79 -12.52
CA GLN A 174 8.61 -15.36 -12.14
C GLN A 174 8.50 -15.60 -10.64
N ASN A 175 9.03 -14.66 -9.84
CA ASN A 175 9.10 -14.80 -8.39
C ASN A 175 8.10 -13.87 -7.70
N LEU A 176 7.18 -14.49 -6.98
CA LEU A 176 6.17 -13.83 -6.15
C LEU A 176 6.63 -13.83 -4.70
N ILE A 177 6.66 -12.66 -4.08
CA ILE A 177 6.85 -12.51 -2.63
C ILE A 177 5.57 -11.90 -2.06
N LEU A 178 5.01 -12.53 -1.03
CA LEU A 178 3.83 -12.07 -0.32
C LEU A 178 4.12 -11.93 1.16
N VAL A 179 3.62 -10.88 1.74
CA VAL A 179 3.71 -10.60 3.18
C VAL A 179 2.35 -10.19 3.72
N SER A 180 2.03 -10.64 4.92
CA SER A 180 0.78 -10.28 5.57
C SER A 180 0.99 -9.74 6.97
N ALA A 181 0.28 -8.66 7.26
CA ALA A 181 0.13 -8.02 8.56
C ALA A 181 -1.38 -7.79 8.80
N GLY A 182 -2.11 -8.84 9.18
CA GLY A 182 -3.51 -8.75 9.56
C GLY A 182 -4.54 -9.30 8.57
N LEU A 183 -4.18 -9.59 7.30
CA LEU A 183 -5.07 -10.25 6.34
C LEU A 183 -4.73 -11.72 6.16
N HIS A 184 -5.74 -12.53 5.91
CA HIS A 184 -5.57 -13.92 5.51
C HIS A 184 -5.46 -14.05 4.00
N ALA A 185 -4.69 -15.01 3.52
CA ALA A 185 -4.66 -15.32 2.09
C ALA A 185 -4.47 -16.82 1.82
N LYS A 186 -5.10 -17.28 0.72
CA LYS A 186 -4.81 -18.55 0.07
C LYS A 186 -4.32 -18.26 -1.34
N ILE A 187 -3.19 -18.85 -1.70
CA ILE A 187 -2.52 -18.59 -2.97
C ILE A 187 -2.40 -19.91 -3.73
N HIS A 188 -2.97 -19.95 -4.91
CA HIS A 188 -2.75 -21.00 -5.91
C HIS A 188 -1.65 -20.53 -6.84
N ALA A 189 -0.49 -21.14 -6.78
CA ALA A 189 0.67 -20.84 -7.62
C ALA A 189 1.06 -22.12 -8.39
N GLY A 190 0.57 -22.26 -9.62
CA GLY A 190 0.58 -23.53 -10.33
C GLY A 190 -0.20 -24.59 -9.56
N ASP A 191 0.43 -25.73 -9.31
CA ASP A 191 -0.18 -26.85 -8.54
C ASP A 191 -0.05 -26.69 -7.02
N ASN A 192 0.66 -25.67 -6.56
CA ASN A 192 0.87 -25.43 -5.14
C ASN A 192 -0.23 -24.57 -4.53
N LEU A 193 -0.75 -25.06 -3.40
CA LEU A 193 -1.64 -24.26 -2.52
C LEU A 193 -0.86 -23.81 -1.30
N ILE A 194 -0.76 -22.51 -1.14
CA ILE A 194 -0.06 -21.88 -0.01
C ILE A 194 -1.08 -21.12 0.81
N GLN A 195 -1.04 -21.29 2.11
CA GLN A 195 -1.83 -20.51 3.05
C GLN A 195 -0.93 -19.54 3.79
N LEU A 196 -1.24 -18.25 3.71
CA LEU A 196 -0.55 -17.20 4.42
C LEU A 196 -1.42 -16.76 5.61
N ASN A 197 -0.87 -16.92 6.82
CA ASN A 197 -1.53 -16.51 8.04
C ASN A 197 -1.51 -14.97 8.18
N SER A 198 -2.53 -14.43 8.84
CA SER A 198 -2.75 -12.99 8.89
C SER A 198 -1.65 -12.21 9.61
N GLY A 199 -1.10 -12.73 10.71
CA GLY A 199 -0.21 -11.91 11.55
C GLY A 199 -0.94 -10.80 12.30
N VAL A 200 -0.21 -9.79 12.75
CA VAL A 200 -0.71 -8.65 13.50
C VAL A 200 -0.97 -7.47 12.56
N PRO A 201 -2.15 -6.80 12.62
CA PRO A 201 -2.42 -5.63 11.80
C PRO A 201 -1.43 -4.49 12.04
N LEU A 202 -1.17 -3.68 11.01
CA LEU A 202 -0.42 -2.43 11.13
C LEU A 202 -1.15 -1.46 12.07
N GLY A 203 -0.40 -0.56 12.69
CA GLY A 203 -0.93 0.44 13.62
C GLY A 203 -1.08 -0.06 15.06
N THR A 204 -1.24 -1.37 15.29
CA THR A 204 -1.54 -1.92 16.62
C THR A 204 -0.36 -1.95 17.57
N MET A 205 0.81 -2.35 17.11
CA MET A 205 2.02 -2.55 17.92
C MET A 205 3.26 -1.94 17.29
N GLY A 206 4.24 -1.53 18.12
CA GLY A 206 5.52 -1.01 17.62
C GLY A 206 6.36 -2.06 16.91
N SER A 207 6.35 -3.30 17.40
CA SER A 207 6.97 -4.45 16.74
C SER A 207 5.89 -5.42 16.29
N ILE A 208 5.87 -5.72 14.99
CA ILE A 208 4.89 -6.62 14.39
C ILE A 208 5.57 -7.87 13.85
N HIS A 209 4.90 -9.01 14.02
CA HIS A 209 5.27 -10.24 13.33
C HIS A 209 4.61 -10.27 11.95
N ILE A 210 5.42 -10.42 10.91
CA ILE A 210 4.99 -10.42 9.53
C ILE A 210 5.22 -11.82 8.95
N ASN A 211 4.18 -12.44 8.44
CA ASN A 211 4.28 -13.69 7.73
C ASN A 211 4.65 -13.42 6.27
N GLN A 212 5.64 -14.14 5.77
CA GLN A 212 6.13 -14.01 4.41
C GLN A 212 6.19 -15.35 3.72
N VAL A 213 5.89 -15.37 2.43
CA VAL A 213 6.08 -16.48 1.53
C VAL A 213 6.74 -15.98 0.24
N SER A 214 7.60 -16.81 -0.34
CA SER A 214 8.18 -16.59 -1.66
C SER A 214 7.95 -17.83 -2.50
N GLN A 215 7.44 -17.65 -3.73
CA GLN A 215 7.10 -18.74 -4.62
C GLN A 215 7.43 -18.38 -6.07
N ARG A 216 8.10 -19.27 -6.78
CA ARG A 216 8.31 -19.13 -8.22
C ARG A 216 7.07 -19.65 -8.98
N CYS A 217 6.44 -18.79 -9.78
CA CYS A 217 5.26 -19.14 -10.56
C CYS A 217 5.04 -18.15 -11.71
N SER A 218 4.63 -18.64 -12.87
CA SER A 218 4.27 -17.82 -14.04
C SER A 218 2.82 -17.31 -13.97
N HIS A 219 1.96 -18.01 -13.27
CA HIS A 219 0.59 -17.60 -12.99
C HIS A 219 0.24 -17.92 -11.54
N TRP A 220 -0.53 -17.06 -10.94
CA TRP A 220 -1.02 -17.26 -9.58
C TRP A 220 -2.36 -16.59 -9.37
N GLN A 221 -3.10 -17.12 -8.42
CA GLN A 221 -4.35 -16.56 -7.94
C GLN A 221 -4.31 -16.51 -6.43
N SER A 222 -4.58 -15.36 -5.85
CA SER A 222 -4.76 -15.22 -4.42
C SER A 222 -6.21 -14.92 -4.07
N GLN A 223 -6.67 -15.55 -3.00
CA GLN A 223 -7.89 -15.20 -2.30
C GLN A 223 -7.47 -14.53 -1.01
N ILE A 224 -7.84 -13.27 -0.82
CA ILE A 224 -7.47 -12.43 0.31
C ILE A 224 -8.75 -12.09 1.05
N TRP A 225 -8.74 -12.18 2.39
CA TRP A 225 -9.93 -11.84 3.16
C TRP A 225 -9.60 -11.28 4.53
N GLY A 226 -10.50 -10.44 5.02
CA GLY A 226 -10.49 -9.80 6.33
C GLY A 226 -11.90 -9.37 6.72
N ALA A 227 -12.00 -8.50 7.72
CA ALA A 227 -13.27 -7.95 8.16
C ALA A 227 -13.96 -7.11 7.08
N GLY A 228 -13.18 -6.42 6.23
CA GLY A 228 -13.66 -5.57 5.14
C GLY A 228 -14.13 -6.30 3.88
N GLY A 229 -14.07 -7.65 3.85
CA GLY A 229 -14.59 -8.43 2.72
C GLY A 229 -13.60 -9.45 2.15
N HIS A 230 -13.85 -9.85 0.92
CA HIS A 230 -13.05 -10.80 0.16
C HIS A 230 -12.60 -10.20 -1.18
N LEU A 231 -11.35 -10.48 -1.53
CA LEU A 231 -10.76 -10.09 -2.80
C LEU A 231 -10.09 -11.31 -3.44
N ARG A 232 -10.33 -11.50 -4.73
CA ARG A 232 -9.57 -12.45 -5.55
C ARG A 232 -8.72 -11.65 -6.51
N LEU A 233 -7.41 -11.88 -6.49
CA LEU A 233 -6.44 -11.27 -7.39
C LEU A 233 -5.77 -12.37 -8.22
N MET A 234 -5.68 -12.18 -9.52
CA MET A 234 -5.06 -13.11 -10.45
C MET A 234 -4.02 -12.38 -11.29
N LEU A 235 -2.90 -13.03 -11.47
CA LEU A 235 -1.82 -12.55 -12.34
C LEU A 235 -1.34 -13.69 -13.22
N THR A 236 -1.16 -13.39 -14.51
CA THR A 236 -0.55 -14.28 -15.49
C THR A 236 0.60 -13.54 -16.15
N SER A 237 1.81 -14.07 -16.02
CA SER A 237 3.02 -13.56 -16.68
C SER A 237 2.91 -13.72 -18.21
N PRO A 238 3.57 -12.87 -19.00
CA PRO A 238 3.69 -13.08 -20.42
C PRO A 238 4.34 -14.46 -20.69
N GLN A 239 3.78 -15.19 -21.64
CA GLN A 239 4.42 -16.42 -22.13
C GLN A 239 5.58 -16.00 -23.03
N HIS A 240 6.77 -16.45 -22.72
CA HIS A 240 7.97 -16.32 -23.56
C HIS A 240 8.03 -17.44 -24.53
#